data_527b4c1560fcdd419c0d334911246d71
#
_entry.id   527b4c1560fcdd419c0d334911246d71
#
_cell.length_a   1.000
_cell.length_b   1.000
_cell.length_c   1.000
_cell.angle_alpha   90.00
_cell.angle_beta   90.00
_cell.angle_gamma   90.00
#
_symmetry.space_group_name_H-M   'P 1'
#
loop_
_entity.id
_entity.type
_entity.pdbx_description
1 polymer ?
#
loop_
_entity_poly.entity_id
_entity_poly.type
_entity_poly.pdbx_seq_one_letter_code
_entity_poly.pdbx_strand_id
1 'polypeptide(L)'
;MKPNLMKALLGGFAGTVAMTMMMQFVAPLMLGQPMDVAHLLAEFLGTPWVLGMLIHFALGSLVFPVAYVFVLFTYLPGPPTLKGVLWGILLWVPAMAVTMPMLGQGFFMSQTLGLRGVMAAFMAHLIYGGVFGAIAGNGAK
;
A
#
# COMPACT_ATOMS: atom_id res chain seq x y z
N MET A 1 -6.12 -9.34 -21.75
CA MET A 1 -7.33 -8.77 -21.14
C MET A 1 -6.90 -7.87 -20.00
N LYS A 2 -7.51 -6.69 -19.87
CA LYS A 2 -7.22 -5.78 -18.74
C LYS A 2 -8.32 -5.91 -17.69
N PRO A 3 -8.03 -5.76 -16.40
CA PRO A 3 -9.07 -5.74 -15.38
C PRO A 3 -10.00 -4.54 -15.59
N ASN A 4 -11.22 -4.65 -15.08
CA ASN A 4 -12.16 -3.53 -15.10
C ASN A 4 -11.63 -2.44 -14.18
N LEU A 5 -11.50 -1.21 -14.69
CA LEU A 5 -10.95 -0.09 -13.91
C LEU A 5 -11.77 0.18 -12.63
N MET A 6 -13.10 0.12 -12.72
CA MET A 6 -13.95 0.34 -11.53
C MET A 6 -13.69 -0.72 -10.45
N LYS A 7 -13.55 -2.00 -10.83
CA LYS A 7 -13.19 -3.06 -9.88
C LYS A 7 -11.80 -2.84 -9.29
N ALA A 8 -10.85 -2.36 -10.09
CA ALA A 8 -9.51 -2.03 -9.59
C ALA A 8 -9.55 -0.86 -8.60
N LEU A 9 -10.31 0.20 -8.88
CA LEU A 9 -10.50 1.32 -7.94
C LEU A 9 -11.16 0.86 -6.63
N LEU A 10 -12.22 0.05 -6.70
CA LEU A 10 -12.86 -0.54 -5.52
C LEU A 10 -11.90 -1.45 -4.75
N GLY A 11 -11.12 -2.27 -5.46
CA GLY A 11 -10.09 -3.12 -4.87
C GLY A 11 -9.00 -2.31 -4.19
N GLY A 12 -8.58 -1.20 -4.80
CA GLY A 12 -7.62 -0.27 -4.22
C GLY A 12 -8.14 0.39 -2.95
N PHE A 13 -9.40 0.84 -2.97
CA PHE A 13 -10.03 1.40 -1.77
C PHE A 13 -10.14 0.35 -0.65
N ALA A 14 -10.69 -0.83 -0.93
CA ALA A 14 -10.81 -1.90 0.06
C ALA A 14 -9.43 -2.36 0.58
N GLY A 15 -8.44 -2.48 -0.30
CA GLY A 15 -7.06 -2.80 0.06
C GLY A 15 -6.43 -1.74 0.96
N THR A 16 -6.67 -0.46 0.66
CA THR A 16 -6.18 0.66 1.49
C THR A 16 -6.84 0.65 2.86
N VAL A 17 -8.15 0.39 2.94
CA VAL A 17 -8.84 0.23 4.23
C VAL A 17 -8.23 -0.92 5.03
N ALA A 18 -8.09 -2.10 4.42
CA ALA A 18 -7.54 -3.29 5.10
C ALA A 18 -6.10 -3.05 5.59
N MET A 19 -5.25 -2.46 4.76
CA MET A 19 -3.88 -2.07 5.09
C MET A 19 -3.85 -1.07 6.25
N THR A 20 -4.69 -0.06 6.20
CA THR A 20 -4.78 0.98 7.25
C THR A 20 -5.23 0.37 8.58
N MET A 21 -6.23 -0.51 8.57
CA MET A 21 -6.69 -1.23 9.77
C MET A 21 -5.56 -2.11 10.35
N MET A 22 -4.81 -2.81 9.51
CA MET A 22 -3.64 -3.58 9.96
C MET A 22 -2.61 -2.67 10.64
N MET A 23 -2.27 -1.54 10.02
CA MET A 23 -1.27 -0.62 10.56
C MET A 23 -1.71 0.05 11.87
N GLN A 24 -2.98 0.34 12.03
CA GLN A 24 -3.52 0.99 13.23
C GLN A 24 -3.78 0.03 14.41
N PHE A 25 -4.19 -1.20 14.13
CA PHE A 25 -4.66 -2.13 15.18
C PHE A 25 -3.80 -3.38 15.35
N VAL A 26 -3.17 -3.88 14.29
CA VAL A 26 -2.33 -5.10 14.34
C VAL A 26 -0.86 -4.75 14.55
N ALA A 27 -0.34 -3.77 13.81
CA ALA A 27 1.06 -3.36 13.95
C ALA A 27 1.45 -2.96 15.38
N PRO A 28 0.60 -2.32 16.21
CA PRO A 28 0.92 -2.04 17.61
C PRO A 28 1.27 -3.28 18.44
N LEU A 29 0.71 -4.44 18.11
CA LEU A 29 1.03 -5.69 18.81
C LEU A 29 2.48 -6.12 18.56
N MET A 30 3.06 -5.73 17.42
CA MET A 30 4.44 -6.04 17.04
C MET A 30 5.42 -4.90 17.41
N LEU A 31 4.95 -3.66 17.36
CA LEU A 31 5.79 -2.47 17.42
C LEU A 31 5.61 -1.67 18.72
N GLY A 32 4.55 -1.93 19.49
CA GLY A 32 4.17 -1.13 20.64
C GLY A 32 3.53 0.23 20.29
N GLN A 33 3.40 0.54 19.00
CA GLN A 33 2.80 1.79 18.50
C GLN A 33 2.21 1.58 17.10
N PRO A 34 1.19 2.35 16.69
CA PRO A 34 0.66 2.32 15.32
C PRO A 34 1.70 2.74 14.29
N MET A 35 1.59 2.22 13.07
CA MET A 35 2.29 2.74 11.90
C MET A 35 1.38 3.74 11.20
N ASP A 36 1.49 5.01 11.55
CA ASP A 36 0.64 6.06 10.99
C ASP A 36 1.32 6.77 9.80
N VAL A 37 1.18 6.20 8.60
CA VAL A 37 1.70 6.80 7.35
C VAL A 37 1.04 8.14 7.06
N ALA A 38 -0.23 8.32 7.42
CA ALA A 38 -0.92 9.60 7.26
C ALA A 38 -0.28 10.70 8.10
N HIS A 39 0.16 10.37 9.32
CA HIS A 39 0.90 11.29 10.17
C HIS A 39 2.25 11.68 9.55
N LEU A 40 3.01 10.70 9.06
CA LEU A 40 4.29 10.94 8.41
C LEU A 40 4.14 11.82 7.15
N LEU A 41 3.13 11.57 6.33
CA LEU A 41 2.82 12.39 5.15
C LEU A 41 2.41 13.80 5.55
N ALA A 42 1.59 13.94 6.58
CA ALA A 42 1.15 15.24 7.08
C ALA A 42 2.33 16.07 7.62
N GLU A 43 3.21 15.46 8.41
CA GLU A 43 4.43 16.11 8.92
C GLU A 43 5.33 16.57 7.78
N PHE A 44 5.60 15.70 6.81
CA PHE A 44 6.44 16.01 5.65
C PHE A 44 5.91 17.20 4.84
N LEU A 45 4.60 17.29 4.68
CA LEU A 45 3.93 18.35 3.91
C LEU A 45 3.59 19.59 4.74
N GLY A 46 3.80 19.56 6.05
CA GLY A 46 3.38 20.65 6.95
C GLY A 46 1.86 20.85 6.98
N THR A 47 1.08 19.78 6.90
CA THR A 47 -0.38 19.79 6.78
C THR A 47 -1.06 19.07 7.93
N PRO A 48 -2.37 19.28 8.18
CA PRO A 48 -3.12 18.48 9.15
C PRO A 48 -3.16 16.99 8.75
N TRP A 49 -3.26 16.11 9.76
CA TRP A 49 -3.34 14.66 9.60
C TRP A 49 -4.38 14.19 8.57
N VAL A 50 -5.54 14.87 8.51
CA VAL A 50 -6.61 14.55 7.55
C VAL A 50 -6.12 14.61 6.10
N LEU A 51 -5.26 15.59 5.77
CA LEU A 51 -4.70 15.68 4.41
C LEU A 51 -3.70 14.56 4.15
N GLY A 52 -2.89 14.17 5.13
CA GLY A 52 -2.02 12.99 5.01
C GLY A 52 -2.83 11.71 4.76
N MET A 53 -3.95 11.53 5.45
CA MET A 53 -4.87 10.40 5.25
C MET A 53 -5.53 10.44 3.86
N LEU A 54 -5.98 11.61 3.41
CA LEU A 54 -6.54 11.77 2.06
C LEU A 54 -5.52 11.41 0.97
N ILE A 55 -4.27 11.83 1.13
CA ILE A 55 -3.18 11.48 0.19
C ILE A 55 -2.92 9.97 0.23
N HIS A 56 -2.84 9.36 1.40
CA HIS A 56 -2.67 7.92 1.53
C HIS A 56 -3.79 7.15 0.80
N PHE A 57 -5.05 7.55 1.01
CA PHE A 57 -6.18 6.93 0.30
C PHE A 57 -6.20 7.24 -1.20
N ALA A 58 -5.81 8.44 -1.62
CA ALA A 58 -5.71 8.79 -3.04
C ALA A 58 -4.66 7.93 -3.76
N LEU A 59 -3.51 7.70 -3.14
CA LEU A 59 -2.48 6.80 -3.68
C LEU A 59 -3.00 5.37 -3.80
N GLY A 60 -3.53 4.80 -2.72
CA GLY A 60 -3.97 3.41 -2.70
C GLY A 60 -5.24 3.13 -3.51
N SER A 61 -6.15 4.11 -3.62
CA SER A 61 -7.47 3.92 -4.27
C SER A 61 -7.53 4.42 -5.71
N LEU A 62 -6.66 5.35 -6.12
CA LEU A 62 -6.65 5.93 -7.46
C LEU A 62 -5.35 5.67 -8.19
N VAL A 63 -4.23 6.15 -7.66
CA VAL A 63 -2.95 6.16 -8.39
C VAL A 63 -2.46 4.74 -8.64
N PHE A 64 -2.38 3.92 -7.62
CA PHE A 64 -1.86 2.56 -7.73
C PHE A 64 -2.77 1.63 -8.54
N PRO A 65 -4.11 1.65 -8.39
CA PRO A 65 -5.00 0.90 -9.26
C PRO A 65 -4.90 1.28 -10.74
N VAL A 66 -4.80 2.57 -11.04
CA VAL A 66 -4.62 3.06 -12.43
C VAL A 66 -3.30 2.55 -13.00
N ALA A 67 -2.19 2.70 -12.27
CA ALA A 67 -0.89 2.19 -12.68
C ALA A 67 -0.91 0.66 -12.90
N TYR A 68 -1.57 -0.09 -12.03
CA TYR A 68 -1.74 -1.53 -12.19
C TYR A 68 -2.49 -1.89 -13.47
N VAL A 69 -3.66 -1.29 -13.72
CA VAL A 69 -4.51 -1.60 -14.87
C VAL A 69 -3.83 -1.30 -16.20
N PHE A 70 -3.19 -0.14 -16.29
CA PHE A 70 -2.67 0.35 -17.58
C PHE A 70 -1.23 -0.06 -17.86
N VAL A 71 -0.45 -0.36 -16.83
CA VAL A 71 0.98 -0.65 -16.98
C VAL A 71 1.33 -2.07 -16.54
N LEU A 72 1.01 -2.44 -15.30
CA LEU A 72 1.58 -3.62 -14.65
C LEU A 72 0.84 -4.93 -14.91
N PHE A 73 -0.48 -4.90 -15.11
CA PHE A 73 -1.31 -6.11 -15.18
C PHE A 73 -0.83 -7.15 -16.17
N THR A 74 -0.37 -6.72 -17.34
CA THR A 74 0.09 -7.61 -18.43
C THR A 74 1.42 -8.28 -18.13
N TYR A 75 2.26 -7.66 -17.32
CA TYR A 75 3.58 -8.16 -16.97
C TYR A 75 3.58 -9.08 -15.75
N LEU A 76 2.55 -9.00 -14.92
CA LEU A 76 2.48 -9.80 -13.71
C LEU A 76 1.92 -11.20 -14.01
N PRO A 77 2.59 -12.28 -13.54
CA PRO A 77 2.18 -13.65 -13.79
C PRO A 77 1.07 -14.12 -12.85
N GLY A 78 0.32 -15.12 -13.27
CA GLY A 78 -0.58 -15.90 -12.43
C GLY A 78 -2.00 -15.35 -12.30
N PRO A 79 -2.78 -15.91 -11.35
CA PRO A 79 -4.16 -15.51 -11.10
C PRO A 79 -4.25 -14.11 -10.46
N PRO A 80 -5.45 -13.47 -10.46
CA PRO A 80 -5.62 -12.09 -10.02
C PRO A 80 -5.07 -11.79 -8.63
N THR A 81 -5.33 -12.66 -7.67
CA THR A 81 -4.86 -12.48 -6.29
C THR A 81 -3.33 -12.49 -6.22
N LEU A 82 -2.68 -13.42 -6.95
CA LEU A 82 -1.21 -13.45 -7.02
C LEU A 82 -0.65 -12.18 -7.67
N LYS A 83 -1.25 -11.74 -8.77
CA LYS A 83 -0.88 -10.45 -9.41
C LYS A 83 -1.01 -9.28 -8.43
N GLY A 84 -2.08 -9.24 -7.65
CA GLY A 84 -2.28 -8.22 -6.61
C GLY A 84 -1.22 -8.30 -5.51
N VAL A 85 -0.90 -9.49 -5.02
CA VAL A 85 0.18 -9.69 -4.02
C VAL A 85 1.53 -9.23 -4.57
N LEU A 86 1.88 -9.63 -5.79
CA LEU A 86 3.11 -9.18 -6.45
C LEU A 86 3.14 -7.66 -6.63
N TRP A 87 1.99 -7.07 -6.97
CA TRP A 87 1.86 -5.62 -7.03
C TRP A 87 2.09 -4.96 -5.66
N GLY A 88 1.54 -5.51 -4.58
CA GLY A 88 1.81 -5.06 -3.22
C GLY A 88 3.29 -5.10 -2.86
N ILE A 89 4.00 -6.17 -3.23
CA ILE A 89 5.45 -6.28 -3.03
C ILE A 89 6.21 -5.23 -3.86
N LEU A 90 5.82 -5.02 -5.11
CA LEU A 90 6.42 -3.99 -5.97
C LEU A 90 6.21 -2.58 -5.41
N LEU A 91 5.10 -2.30 -4.74
CA LEU A 91 4.85 -1.03 -4.07
C LEU A 91 5.64 -0.90 -2.75
N TRP A 92 5.84 -2.02 -2.04
CA TRP A 92 6.59 -2.03 -0.78
C TRP A 92 8.06 -1.65 -0.97
N VAL A 93 8.71 -2.11 -2.04
CA VAL A 93 10.13 -1.80 -2.30
C VAL A 93 10.39 -0.29 -2.39
N PRO A 94 9.72 0.49 -3.27
CA PRO A 94 9.91 1.94 -3.31
C PRO A 94 9.40 2.64 -2.04
N ALA A 95 8.40 2.09 -1.36
CA ALA A 95 7.98 2.63 -0.08
C ALA A 95 9.13 2.59 0.95
N MET A 96 9.85 1.47 1.07
CA MET A 96 10.96 1.32 2.00
C MET A 96 12.25 2.02 1.55
N ALA A 97 12.54 2.00 0.24
CA ALA A 97 13.80 2.51 -0.29
C ALA A 97 13.78 4.01 -0.60
N VAL A 98 12.61 4.59 -0.88
CA VAL A 98 12.46 5.99 -1.30
C VAL A 98 11.54 6.76 -0.34
N THR A 99 10.31 6.30 -0.16
CA THR A 99 9.32 7.05 0.63
C THR A 99 9.73 7.16 2.10
N MET A 100 10.14 6.08 2.74
CA MET A 100 10.54 6.12 4.15
C MET A 100 11.75 7.04 4.39
N PRO A 101 12.84 7.01 3.60
CA PRO A 101 13.88 8.02 3.71
C PRO A 101 13.40 9.45 3.53
N MET A 102 12.53 9.73 2.56
CA MET A 102 11.95 11.06 2.34
C MET A 102 11.14 11.55 3.55
N LEU A 103 10.46 10.64 4.24
CA LEU A 103 9.67 10.93 5.44
C LEU A 103 10.51 10.91 6.73
N GLY A 104 11.85 10.92 6.64
CA GLY A 104 12.73 10.98 7.80
C GLY A 104 12.88 9.67 8.57
N GLN A 105 12.38 8.54 8.03
CA GLN A 105 12.45 7.24 8.69
C GLN A 105 13.77 6.47 8.42
N GLY A 106 14.58 6.96 7.48
CA GLY A 106 15.78 6.30 7.01
C GLY A 106 15.51 5.17 6.02
N PHE A 107 16.55 4.74 5.31
CA PHE A 107 16.47 3.63 4.35
C PHE A 107 16.03 2.36 5.08
N PHE A 108 14.93 1.76 4.60
CA PHE A 108 14.29 0.62 5.26
C PHE A 108 14.05 0.86 6.76
N MET A 109 13.55 2.04 7.10
CA MET A 109 13.21 2.47 8.47
C MET A 109 14.38 2.34 9.48
N SER A 110 15.61 2.43 9.00
CA SER A 110 16.83 2.22 9.79
C SER A 110 17.01 3.21 10.94
N GLN A 111 16.38 4.38 10.86
CA GLN A 111 16.47 5.42 11.89
C GLN A 111 15.31 5.39 12.90
N THR A 112 14.35 4.50 12.73
CA THR A 112 13.15 4.44 13.58
C THR A 112 12.82 3.01 14.00
N LEU A 113 11.93 2.32 13.27
CA LEU A 113 11.39 1.01 13.65
C LEU A 113 12.26 -0.18 13.24
N GLY A 114 13.25 0.04 12.38
CA GLY A 114 14.15 -1.01 11.90
C GLY A 114 13.41 -2.21 11.28
N LEU A 115 13.96 -3.40 11.47
CA LEU A 115 13.43 -4.64 10.88
C LEU A 115 11.96 -4.90 11.24
N ARG A 116 11.52 -4.58 12.45
CA ARG A 116 10.11 -4.76 12.86
C ARG A 116 9.18 -3.90 12.02
N GLY A 117 9.54 -2.64 11.79
CA GLY A 117 8.77 -1.73 10.92
C GLY A 117 8.74 -2.21 9.48
N VAL A 118 9.88 -2.67 8.95
CA VAL A 118 9.98 -3.24 7.60
C VAL A 118 9.06 -4.45 7.43
N MET A 119 9.03 -5.36 8.40
CA MET A 119 8.17 -6.54 8.37
C MET A 119 6.69 -6.19 8.49
N ALA A 120 6.33 -5.27 9.38
CA ALA A 120 4.95 -4.79 9.51
C ALA A 120 4.47 -4.10 8.23
N ALA A 121 5.32 -3.27 7.62
CA ALA A 121 5.03 -2.64 6.33
C ALA A 121 4.90 -3.68 5.20
N PHE A 122 5.73 -4.70 5.19
CA PHE A 122 5.64 -5.80 4.23
C PHE A 122 4.29 -6.52 4.34
N MET A 123 3.88 -6.91 5.54
CA MET A 123 2.58 -7.53 5.79
C MET A 123 1.42 -6.62 5.34
N ALA A 124 1.50 -5.33 5.63
CA ALA A 124 0.50 -4.36 5.22
C ALA A 124 0.35 -4.29 3.68
N HIS A 125 1.47 -4.33 2.96
CA HIS A 125 1.45 -4.33 1.49
C HIS A 125 0.97 -5.67 0.90
N LEU A 126 1.26 -6.80 1.55
CA LEU A 126 0.69 -8.10 1.16
C LEU A 126 -0.84 -8.11 1.33
N ILE A 127 -1.35 -7.56 2.42
CA ILE A 127 -2.79 -7.44 2.69
C ILE A 127 -3.43 -6.52 1.63
N TYR A 128 -2.84 -5.34 1.39
CA TYR A 128 -3.30 -4.45 0.34
C TYR A 128 -3.38 -5.17 -1.00
N GLY A 129 -2.29 -5.79 -1.42
CA GLY A 129 -2.20 -6.45 -2.71
C GLY A 129 -3.13 -7.66 -2.85
N GLY A 130 -3.29 -8.45 -1.79
CA GLY A 130 -4.18 -9.61 -1.77
C GLY A 130 -5.65 -9.21 -1.92
N VAL A 131 -6.10 -8.24 -1.12
CA VAL A 131 -7.48 -7.70 -1.20
C VAL A 131 -7.71 -7.02 -2.55
N PHE A 132 -6.76 -6.17 -2.97
CA PHE A 132 -6.81 -5.50 -4.26
C PHE A 132 -6.96 -6.49 -5.42
N GLY A 133 -6.09 -7.49 -5.50
CA GLY A 133 -6.08 -8.47 -6.59
C GLY A 133 -7.33 -9.34 -6.61
N ALA A 134 -7.86 -9.72 -5.44
CA ALA A 134 -9.09 -10.50 -5.34
C ALA A 134 -10.30 -9.74 -5.90
N ILE A 135 -10.40 -8.43 -5.66
CA ILE A 135 -11.50 -7.59 -6.12
C ILE A 135 -11.31 -7.14 -7.58
N ALA A 136 -10.09 -6.70 -7.94
CA ALA A 136 -9.79 -6.26 -9.30
C ALA A 136 -10.02 -7.37 -10.34
N GLY A 137 -9.73 -8.60 -9.96
CA GLY A 137 -10.01 -9.78 -10.79
C GLY A 137 -9.25 -9.81 -12.11
N ASN A 138 -9.57 -10.79 -12.93
CA ASN A 138 -9.21 -10.78 -14.36
C ASN A 138 -10.28 -9.98 -15.10
N GLY A 139 -9.87 -9.25 -16.12
CA GLY A 139 -10.82 -8.59 -17.00
C GLY A 139 -11.90 -9.54 -17.51
N ALA A 140 -13.07 -9.01 -17.83
CA ALA A 140 -14.13 -9.80 -18.44
C ALA A 140 -13.62 -10.51 -19.71
N LYS A 141 -14.01 -11.77 -19.86
CA LYS A 141 -13.78 -12.52 -21.10
C LYS A 141 -14.52 -11.83 -22.24
#